data_41f64c441d903bd6d380215c9dea946a
#
_entry.id   41f64c441d903bd6d380215c9dea946a
#
_cell.length_a   1.000
_cell.length_b   1.000
_cell.length_c   1.000
_cell.angle_alpha   90.00
_cell.angle_beta   90.00
_cell.angle_gamma   90.00
#
_symmetry.space_group_name_H-M   'P 1'
#
loop_
_entity.id
_entity.type
_entity.pdbx_description
1 polymer ?
#
loop_
_entity_poly.entity_id
_entity_poly.type
_entity_poly.pdbx_seq_one_letter_code
_entity_poly.pdbx_strand_id
1 'polypeptide(L)'
;MDLASHPDSAAYGHLQPRSPLVRRLLAKNPSPFTFTGTGTFVVGTPGSALAVIDPGPDDPAHIRALTDALAGETVSHIVITHTHMDHSPAAVALKAATGALVVGCAPLVLRDDGPRADAGFDPSYAPDSVLADGESIHGPGWTLTAVHTPGHTSNHLCFALPQEEALFTGDHVMGWSTTVVAPPDGDMADYMASLQKLLDRDDAVYHPTHGEPVTEPQRFVRHLLAHRRQRENQVIRAIGEGLTTIPAMVAAMYAQVDKRLHPAAARSVLAHLIDLERRGLVARADDVWSIA
;
A
#
# COMPACT_ATOMS: atom_id res chain seq x y z
N MET A 1 4.22 5.67 -20.25
CA MET A 1 5.60 5.80 -19.75
C MET A 1 6.25 4.44 -19.93
N ASP A 2 7.43 4.38 -20.52
CA ASP A 2 8.17 3.11 -20.62
C ASP A 2 8.86 2.86 -19.27
N LEU A 3 8.26 2.02 -18.46
CA LEU A 3 8.74 1.69 -17.10
C LEU A 3 10.08 0.93 -17.13
N ALA A 4 10.43 0.30 -18.28
CA ALA A 4 11.68 -0.44 -18.42
C ALA A 4 12.91 0.49 -18.54
N SER A 5 12.71 1.74 -18.93
CA SER A 5 13.75 2.76 -19.05
C SER A 5 13.89 3.67 -17.83
N HIS A 6 13.07 3.47 -16.78
CA HIS A 6 13.16 4.24 -15.54
C HIS A 6 14.50 3.95 -14.82
N PRO A 7 15.18 4.96 -14.23
CA PRO A 7 16.44 4.75 -13.50
C PRO A 7 16.40 3.67 -12.45
N ASP A 8 15.27 3.48 -11.76
CA ASP A 8 15.06 2.42 -10.78
C ASP A 8 15.14 1.01 -11.38
N SER A 9 14.87 0.84 -12.68
CA SER A 9 14.96 -0.49 -13.31
C SER A 9 16.39 -1.05 -13.32
N ALA A 10 17.41 -0.21 -13.19
CA ALA A 10 18.81 -0.64 -12.99
C ALA A 10 19.06 -1.25 -11.59
N ALA A 11 18.11 -1.12 -10.66
CA ALA A 11 18.23 -1.54 -9.26
C ALA A 11 17.61 -2.93 -8.98
N TYR A 12 16.98 -3.57 -9.96
CA TYR A 12 16.34 -4.86 -9.75
C TYR A 12 17.32 -5.91 -9.19
N GLY A 13 16.89 -6.60 -8.13
CA GLY A 13 17.65 -7.67 -7.51
C GLY A 13 18.89 -7.23 -6.74
N HIS A 14 19.11 -5.92 -6.57
CA HIS A 14 20.23 -5.38 -5.79
C HIS A 14 19.74 -4.65 -4.54
N LEU A 15 20.26 -5.03 -3.39
CA LEU A 15 19.97 -4.36 -2.13
C LEU A 15 20.72 -3.03 -2.07
N GLN A 16 19.96 -1.92 -2.09
CA GLN A 16 20.49 -0.55 -2.14
C GLN A 16 20.30 0.17 -0.80
N PRO A 17 21.30 0.87 -0.26
CA PRO A 17 21.14 1.71 0.91
C PRO A 17 20.20 2.88 0.59
N ARG A 18 19.30 3.19 1.53
CA ARG A 18 18.40 4.37 1.51
C ARG A 18 18.72 5.33 2.64
N SER A 19 19.17 4.79 3.77
CA SER A 19 19.60 5.52 4.96
C SER A 19 20.55 4.63 5.78
N PRO A 20 21.09 5.09 6.92
CA PRO A 20 21.95 4.26 7.77
C PRO A 20 21.33 2.93 8.22
N LEU A 21 20.01 2.89 8.49
CA LEU A 21 19.31 1.68 8.94
C LEU A 21 18.46 1.04 7.86
N VAL A 22 18.22 1.68 6.71
CA VAL A 22 17.28 1.20 5.70
C VAL A 22 17.97 0.87 4.38
N ARG A 23 17.75 -0.34 3.92
CA ARG A 23 18.13 -0.81 2.58
C ARG A 23 16.88 -1.24 1.82
N ARG A 24 16.85 -1.09 0.51
CA ARG A 24 15.72 -1.50 -0.35
C ARG A 24 16.19 -2.46 -1.44
N LEU A 25 15.43 -3.52 -1.68
CA LEU A 25 15.55 -4.40 -2.83
C LEU A 25 14.27 -4.28 -3.65
N LEU A 26 14.38 -4.04 -4.96
CA LEU A 26 13.24 -3.86 -5.84
C LEU A 26 12.93 -5.14 -6.60
N ALA A 27 11.69 -5.62 -6.52
CA ALA A 27 11.19 -6.72 -7.31
C ALA A 27 10.93 -6.28 -8.76
N LYS A 28 11.17 -7.17 -9.73
CA LYS A 28 10.95 -6.88 -11.15
C LYS A 28 9.52 -7.26 -11.57
N ASN A 29 8.56 -6.56 -10.99
CA ASN A 29 7.13 -6.72 -11.29
C ASN A 29 6.46 -5.39 -11.69
N PRO A 30 7.00 -4.64 -12.70
CA PRO A 30 6.44 -3.36 -13.10
C PRO A 30 5.04 -3.51 -13.67
N SER A 31 4.15 -2.62 -13.25
CA SER A 31 2.76 -2.58 -13.70
C SER A 31 2.15 -1.18 -13.48
N PRO A 32 0.94 -0.91 -13.99
CA PRO A 32 0.21 0.32 -13.66
C PRO A 32 -0.14 0.49 -12.18
N PHE A 33 0.03 -0.55 -11.34
CA PHE A 33 -0.22 -0.50 -9.91
C PHE A 33 1.08 -0.44 -9.10
N THR A 34 2.08 -1.19 -9.51
CA THR A 34 3.36 -1.31 -8.81
C THR A 34 4.44 -0.33 -9.31
N PHE A 35 4.12 0.48 -10.33
CA PHE A 35 5.09 1.37 -10.98
C PHE A 35 6.31 0.60 -11.51
N THR A 36 7.51 0.88 -10.99
CA THR A 36 8.74 0.15 -11.35
C THR A 36 8.85 -1.20 -10.67
N GLY A 37 8.05 -1.48 -9.64
CA GLY A 37 8.02 -2.74 -8.91
C GLY A 37 7.76 -2.54 -7.42
N THR A 38 7.77 -3.67 -6.69
CA THR A 38 7.57 -3.71 -5.25
C THR A 38 8.91 -3.57 -4.52
N GLY A 39 9.01 -2.63 -3.61
CA GLY A 39 10.19 -2.40 -2.78
C GLY A 39 10.12 -3.19 -1.48
N THR A 40 10.97 -4.20 -1.33
CA THR A 40 11.23 -4.86 -0.05
C THR A 40 12.23 -4.04 0.75
N PHE A 41 11.92 -3.72 2.01
CA PHE A 41 12.84 -2.98 2.86
C PHE A 41 13.51 -3.88 3.89
N VAL A 42 14.81 -3.66 4.09
CA VAL A 42 15.61 -4.34 5.13
C VAL A 42 16.04 -3.30 6.14
N VAL A 43 15.63 -3.48 7.39
CA VAL A 43 15.84 -2.54 8.49
C VAL A 43 16.83 -3.10 9.49
N GLY A 44 17.82 -2.31 9.83
CA GLY A 44 18.87 -2.63 10.81
C GLY A 44 20.27 -2.55 10.21
N THR A 45 21.26 -2.55 11.09
CA THR A 45 22.68 -2.49 10.72
C THR A 45 23.17 -3.87 10.25
N PRO A 46 23.92 -3.96 9.13
CA PRO A 46 24.53 -5.22 8.69
C PRO A 46 25.32 -5.91 9.81
N GLY A 47 25.16 -7.24 9.92
CA GLY A 47 25.77 -8.05 10.98
C GLY A 47 25.02 -8.04 12.31
N SER A 48 23.90 -7.31 12.43
CA SER A 48 22.97 -7.39 13.57
C SER A 48 21.68 -8.15 13.18
N ALA A 49 20.74 -8.29 14.12
CA ALA A 49 19.44 -8.85 13.80
C ALA A 49 18.60 -7.81 13.02
N LEU A 50 18.08 -8.21 11.86
CA LEU A 50 17.38 -7.37 10.90
C LEU A 50 15.88 -7.67 10.87
N ALA A 51 15.07 -6.68 10.43
CA ALA A 51 13.71 -6.89 9.97
C ALA A 51 13.64 -6.74 8.44
N VAL A 52 12.78 -7.53 7.80
CA VAL A 52 12.46 -7.44 6.37
C VAL A 52 10.99 -7.06 6.23
N ILE A 53 10.69 -5.90 5.66
CA ILE A 53 9.32 -5.41 5.47
C ILE A 53 8.90 -5.70 4.04
N ASP A 54 7.71 -6.30 3.87
CA ASP A 54 7.11 -6.71 2.61
C ASP A 54 8.10 -7.47 1.71
N PRO A 55 8.34 -8.75 1.96
CA PRO A 55 9.35 -9.54 1.24
C PRO A 55 9.05 -9.69 -0.25
N GLY A 56 7.84 -9.31 -0.70
CA GLY A 56 7.50 -9.19 -2.10
C GLY A 56 6.70 -10.38 -2.68
N PRO A 57 6.60 -10.44 -4.02
CA PRO A 57 5.85 -11.47 -4.71
C PRO A 57 6.50 -12.85 -4.64
N ASP A 58 5.72 -13.89 -4.84
CA ASP A 58 6.20 -15.25 -5.06
C ASP A 58 6.84 -15.40 -6.47
N ASP A 59 7.92 -14.65 -6.67
CA ASP A 59 8.77 -14.74 -7.86
C ASP A 59 10.09 -15.39 -7.50
N PRO A 60 10.43 -16.56 -8.09
CA PRO A 60 11.67 -17.27 -7.79
C PRO A 60 12.94 -16.45 -8.04
N ALA A 61 12.94 -15.51 -8.98
CA ALA A 61 14.09 -14.65 -9.23
C ALA A 61 14.24 -13.59 -8.13
N HIS A 62 13.12 -12.97 -7.70
CA HIS A 62 13.10 -12.03 -6.59
C HIS A 62 13.48 -12.70 -5.26
N ILE A 63 12.90 -13.86 -4.94
CA ILE A 63 13.20 -14.62 -3.74
C ILE A 63 14.69 -14.98 -3.67
N ARG A 64 15.28 -15.46 -4.77
CA ARG A 64 16.72 -15.73 -4.82
C ARG A 64 17.54 -14.46 -4.59
N ALA A 65 17.22 -13.36 -5.27
CA ALA A 65 17.94 -12.10 -5.09
C ALA A 65 17.88 -11.61 -3.64
N LEU A 66 16.72 -11.74 -2.99
CA LEU A 66 16.53 -11.36 -1.59
C LEU A 66 17.33 -12.28 -0.65
N THR A 67 17.26 -13.59 -0.83
CA THR A 67 18.01 -14.55 0.01
C THR A 67 19.52 -14.44 -0.19
N ASP A 68 19.99 -14.22 -1.42
CA ASP A 68 21.41 -14.02 -1.72
C ASP A 68 21.92 -12.70 -1.09
N ALA A 69 21.11 -11.63 -1.18
CA ALA A 69 21.46 -10.33 -0.58
C ALA A 69 21.48 -10.35 0.96
N LEU A 70 20.80 -11.29 1.58
CA LEU A 70 20.75 -11.49 3.04
C LEU A 70 21.66 -12.64 3.50
N ALA A 71 22.45 -13.25 2.61
CA ALA A 71 23.32 -14.35 2.97
C ALA A 71 24.35 -13.94 4.03
N GLY A 72 24.37 -14.68 5.14
CA GLY A 72 25.24 -14.37 6.29
C GLY A 72 24.69 -13.32 7.26
N GLU A 73 23.55 -12.70 6.94
CA GLU A 73 22.82 -11.80 7.85
C GLU A 73 21.87 -12.61 8.75
N THR A 74 21.54 -12.06 9.91
CA THR A 74 20.52 -12.63 10.81
C THR A 74 19.20 -11.88 10.60
N VAL A 75 18.21 -12.51 9.97
CA VAL A 75 16.86 -11.95 9.90
C VAL A 75 16.05 -12.45 11.08
N SER A 76 15.59 -11.55 11.94
CA SER A 76 14.78 -11.87 13.11
C SER A 76 13.28 -11.79 12.85
N HIS A 77 12.85 -10.84 12.01
CA HIS A 77 11.45 -10.58 11.71
C HIS A 77 11.21 -10.38 10.21
N ILE A 78 10.12 -10.93 9.72
CA ILE A 78 9.52 -10.63 8.43
C ILE A 78 8.22 -9.88 8.75
N VAL A 79 8.10 -8.66 8.27
CA VAL A 79 7.05 -7.70 8.65
C VAL A 79 6.14 -7.46 7.46
N ILE A 80 4.85 -7.62 7.61
CA ILE A 80 3.89 -7.50 6.51
C ILE A 80 2.96 -6.31 6.77
N THR A 81 2.90 -5.38 5.80
CA THR A 81 2.01 -4.22 5.85
C THR A 81 0.57 -4.62 5.56
N HIS A 82 0.36 -5.40 4.50
CA HIS A 82 -0.94 -5.94 4.08
C HIS A 82 -0.72 -7.16 3.17
N THR A 83 -1.80 -7.84 2.80
CA THR A 83 -1.73 -9.17 2.20
C THR A 83 -1.94 -9.22 0.69
N HIS A 84 -1.64 -8.16 -0.07
CA HIS A 84 -1.62 -8.24 -1.53
C HIS A 84 -0.49 -9.16 -2.03
N MET A 85 -0.72 -9.78 -3.20
CA MET A 85 0.15 -10.80 -3.80
C MET A 85 1.55 -10.31 -4.16
N ASP A 86 1.78 -9.03 -4.13
CA ASP A 86 3.10 -8.44 -4.38
C ASP A 86 3.84 -8.01 -3.09
N HIS A 87 3.24 -8.21 -1.91
CA HIS A 87 3.84 -7.86 -0.61
C HIS A 87 4.19 -9.06 0.25
N SER A 88 3.24 -9.96 0.49
CA SER A 88 3.38 -11.01 1.51
C SER A 88 3.88 -12.38 1.01
N PRO A 89 3.65 -12.84 -0.23
CA PRO A 89 3.85 -14.26 -0.59
C PRO A 89 5.27 -14.77 -0.39
N ALA A 90 6.29 -13.93 -0.66
CA ALA A 90 7.69 -14.35 -0.47
C ALA A 90 8.05 -14.58 1.02
N ALA A 91 7.17 -14.21 1.97
CA ALA A 91 7.38 -14.46 3.39
C ALA A 91 7.55 -15.95 3.71
N VAL A 92 6.83 -16.83 3.01
CA VAL A 92 6.92 -18.29 3.22
C VAL A 92 8.34 -18.78 2.91
N ALA A 93 8.87 -18.42 1.74
CA ALA A 93 10.21 -18.83 1.33
C ALA A 93 11.30 -18.19 2.20
N LEU A 94 11.16 -16.90 2.54
CA LEU A 94 12.11 -16.20 3.39
C LEU A 94 12.12 -16.75 4.83
N LYS A 95 10.96 -17.07 5.40
CA LYS A 95 10.85 -17.76 6.70
C LYS A 95 11.55 -19.12 6.68
N ALA A 96 11.33 -19.89 5.63
CA ALA A 96 11.99 -21.20 5.49
C ALA A 96 13.52 -21.08 5.40
N ALA A 97 14.04 -20.03 4.76
CA ALA A 97 15.46 -19.79 4.61
C ALA A 97 16.13 -19.22 5.88
N THR A 98 15.42 -18.42 6.67
CA THR A 98 16.01 -17.64 7.77
C THR A 98 15.58 -18.09 9.18
N GLY A 99 14.41 -18.75 9.29
CA GLY A 99 13.78 -19.05 10.58
C GLY A 99 13.15 -17.82 11.26
N ALA A 100 13.06 -16.67 10.58
CA ALA A 100 12.52 -15.43 11.12
C ALA A 100 11.03 -15.55 11.46
N LEU A 101 10.59 -14.79 12.46
CA LEU A 101 9.16 -14.67 12.80
C LEU A 101 8.44 -13.80 11.76
N VAL A 102 7.29 -14.27 11.27
CA VAL A 102 6.40 -13.46 10.42
C VAL A 102 5.42 -12.72 11.32
N VAL A 103 5.45 -11.40 11.25
CA VAL A 103 4.62 -10.52 12.07
C VAL A 103 4.01 -9.40 11.21
N GLY A 104 2.96 -8.75 11.70
CA GLY A 104 2.39 -7.60 11.00
C GLY A 104 0.87 -7.61 10.98
N CYS A 105 0.27 -7.32 9.83
CA CYS A 105 -1.18 -7.23 9.69
C CYS A 105 -1.90 -8.56 10.00
N ALA A 106 -3.19 -8.47 10.32
CA ALA A 106 -4.03 -9.66 10.45
C ALA A 106 -4.24 -10.33 9.08
N PRO A 107 -4.45 -11.66 9.01
CA PRO A 107 -4.93 -12.29 7.79
C PRO A 107 -6.24 -11.64 7.32
N LEU A 108 -6.36 -11.41 6.02
CA LEU A 108 -7.56 -10.81 5.47
C LEU A 108 -8.69 -11.84 5.37
N VAL A 109 -9.83 -11.51 5.96
CA VAL A 109 -11.06 -12.29 5.87
C VAL A 109 -12.08 -11.49 5.08
N LEU A 110 -12.21 -11.82 3.80
CA LEU A 110 -13.23 -11.19 2.96
C LEU A 110 -14.58 -11.86 3.17
N ARG A 111 -15.60 -11.02 3.33
CA ARG A 111 -16.99 -11.47 3.52
C ARG A 111 -17.77 -11.59 2.20
N ASP A 112 -17.15 -11.22 1.08
CA ASP A 112 -17.77 -11.16 -0.23
C ASP A 112 -16.82 -11.72 -1.29
N ASP A 113 -17.35 -12.60 -2.17
CA ASP A 113 -16.65 -13.22 -3.30
C ASP A 113 -16.81 -12.40 -4.60
N GLY A 114 -17.24 -11.14 -4.53
CA GLY A 114 -17.43 -10.27 -5.68
C GLY A 114 -16.16 -10.05 -6.50
N PRO A 115 -16.31 -9.64 -7.77
CA PRO A 115 -15.17 -9.43 -8.67
C PRO A 115 -14.26 -8.31 -8.13
N ARG A 116 -12.96 -8.60 -8.06
CA ARG A 116 -11.91 -7.69 -7.57
C ARG A 116 -11.25 -6.98 -8.74
N ALA A 117 -10.86 -5.73 -8.54
CA ALA A 117 -10.19 -4.91 -9.54
C ALA A 117 -8.70 -4.66 -9.23
N ASP A 118 -8.24 -5.11 -8.08
CA ASP A 118 -6.87 -4.97 -7.59
C ASP A 118 -6.12 -6.31 -7.60
N ALA A 119 -4.87 -6.29 -7.14
CA ALA A 119 -4.08 -7.50 -6.93
C ALA A 119 -4.84 -8.46 -6.00
N GLY A 120 -4.77 -9.76 -6.29
CA GLY A 120 -5.33 -10.77 -5.40
C GLY A 120 -4.68 -10.72 -4.03
N PHE A 121 -5.40 -11.22 -3.03
CA PHE A 121 -4.86 -11.39 -1.67
C PHE A 121 -4.17 -12.74 -1.52
N ASP A 122 -3.14 -12.76 -0.69
CA ASP A 122 -2.40 -13.97 -0.35
C ASP A 122 -3.20 -14.83 0.65
N PRO A 123 -3.79 -15.94 0.20
CA PRO A 123 -4.54 -16.83 1.08
C PRO A 123 -3.64 -17.71 1.95
N SER A 124 -2.34 -17.74 1.68
CA SER A 124 -1.36 -18.52 2.42
C SER A 124 -0.75 -17.76 3.60
N TYR A 125 -1.02 -16.47 3.70
CA TYR A 125 -0.48 -15.63 4.76
C TYR A 125 -0.92 -16.09 6.15
N ALA A 126 0.04 -16.52 6.96
CA ALA A 126 -0.16 -17.01 8.32
C ALA A 126 0.94 -16.42 9.22
N PRO A 127 0.70 -15.30 9.88
CA PRO A 127 1.68 -14.66 10.74
C PRO A 127 1.86 -15.44 12.06
N ASP A 128 3.06 -15.42 12.61
CA ASP A 128 3.33 -15.92 13.96
C ASP A 128 2.73 -14.98 15.03
N SER A 129 2.62 -13.67 14.71
CA SER A 129 1.98 -12.67 15.56
C SER A 129 1.36 -11.55 14.74
N VAL A 130 0.14 -11.18 15.09
CA VAL A 130 -0.56 -10.00 14.56
C VAL A 130 -0.25 -8.81 15.46
N LEU A 131 0.12 -7.67 14.86
CA LEU A 131 0.41 -6.44 15.59
C LEU A 131 -0.80 -5.51 15.58
N ALA A 132 -1.17 -5.04 16.77
CA ALA A 132 -2.18 -3.99 16.92
C ALA A 132 -1.55 -2.59 16.72
N ASP A 133 -2.41 -1.57 16.57
CA ASP A 133 -1.97 -0.17 16.49
C ASP A 133 -1.13 0.22 17.71
N GLY A 134 0.05 0.78 17.47
CA GLY A 134 1.01 1.16 18.52
C GLY A 134 1.89 0.03 19.05
N GLU A 135 1.64 -1.23 18.71
CA GLU A 135 2.53 -2.32 19.09
C GLU A 135 3.85 -2.25 18.34
N SER A 136 4.93 -2.68 19.01
CA SER A 136 6.29 -2.56 18.50
C SER A 136 7.04 -3.88 18.54
N ILE A 137 7.88 -4.08 17.54
CA ILE A 137 8.94 -5.08 17.51
C ILE A 137 10.28 -4.39 17.57
N HIS A 138 11.27 -5.09 18.08
CA HIS A 138 12.58 -4.52 18.37
C HIS A 138 13.72 -5.39 17.87
N GLY A 139 14.79 -4.73 17.45
CA GLY A 139 16.09 -5.34 17.21
C GLY A 139 17.22 -4.43 17.68
N PRO A 140 18.47 -4.85 17.52
CA PRO A 140 19.62 -4.04 17.92
C PRO A 140 19.66 -2.72 17.12
N GLY A 141 19.39 -1.61 17.82
CA GLY A 141 19.43 -0.26 17.25
C GLY A 141 18.24 0.16 16.41
N TRP A 142 17.18 -0.64 16.33
CA TRP A 142 15.94 -0.29 15.62
C TRP A 142 14.69 -0.73 16.38
N THR A 143 13.62 0.01 16.16
CA THR A 143 12.28 -0.30 16.61
C THR A 143 11.32 -0.07 15.45
N LEU A 144 10.43 -1.01 15.17
CA LEU A 144 9.32 -0.81 14.23
C LEU A 144 8.02 -0.82 15.01
N THR A 145 7.28 0.28 14.96
CA THR A 145 5.98 0.44 15.61
C THR A 145 4.86 0.41 14.57
N ALA A 146 3.91 -0.46 14.75
CA ALA A 146 2.75 -0.59 13.87
C ALA A 146 1.85 0.65 14.00
N VAL A 147 1.40 1.17 12.87
CA VAL A 147 0.44 2.26 12.75
C VAL A 147 -0.71 1.76 11.89
N HIS A 148 -1.86 1.49 12.49
CA HIS A 148 -3.03 0.99 11.76
C HIS A 148 -3.58 2.07 10.84
N THR A 149 -3.59 1.79 9.54
CA THR A 149 -3.97 2.70 8.45
C THR A 149 -4.88 2.00 7.44
N PRO A 150 -6.09 1.58 7.85
CA PRO A 150 -7.03 0.94 6.94
C PRO A 150 -7.47 1.88 5.81
N GLY A 151 -7.99 1.29 4.75
CA GLY A 151 -8.59 2.03 3.64
C GLY A 151 -8.13 1.58 2.26
N HIS A 152 -6.84 1.32 2.03
CA HIS A 152 -6.39 0.58 0.86
C HIS A 152 -6.81 -0.89 0.99
N THR A 153 -6.45 -1.50 2.11
CA THR A 153 -7.04 -2.73 2.64
C THR A 153 -7.47 -2.51 4.08
N SER A 154 -8.42 -3.32 4.58
CA SER A 154 -8.93 -3.20 5.95
C SER A 154 -7.90 -3.57 7.01
N ASN A 155 -6.93 -4.43 6.67
CA ASN A 155 -5.88 -4.92 7.55
C ASN A 155 -4.55 -4.13 7.46
N HIS A 156 -4.50 -3.04 6.71
CA HIS A 156 -3.25 -2.33 6.41
C HIS A 156 -2.57 -1.74 7.64
N LEU A 157 -1.25 -1.96 7.74
CA LEU A 157 -0.36 -1.33 8.72
C LEU A 157 0.75 -0.54 8.00
N CYS A 158 0.99 0.68 8.45
CA CYS A 158 2.30 1.32 8.26
C CYS A 158 3.23 0.94 9.43
N PHE A 159 4.54 1.14 9.27
CA PHE A 159 5.52 0.89 10.32
C PHE A 159 6.42 2.10 10.53
N ALA A 160 6.41 2.66 11.74
CA ALA A 160 7.28 3.76 12.11
C ALA A 160 8.66 3.25 12.57
N LEU A 161 9.72 3.92 12.11
CA LEU A 161 11.10 3.75 12.53
C LEU A 161 11.58 5.05 13.20
N PRO A 162 11.36 5.21 14.53
CA PRO A 162 11.66 6.46 15.24
C PRO A 162 13.12 6.89 15.16
N GLN A 163 14.05 5.93 15.04
CA GLN A 163 15.49 6.19 14.96
C GLN A 163 15.89 7.03 13.74
N GLU A 164 15.05 7.05 12.69
CA GLU A 164 15.29 7.81 11.47
C GLU A 164 14.15 8.76 11.13
N GLU A 165 13.20 8.97 12.06
CA GLU A 165 11.99 9.77 11.84
C GLU A 165 11.28 9.33 10.55
N ALA A 166 11.25 8.02 10.30
CA ALA A 166 10.77 7.43 9.05
C ALA A 166 9.51 6.60 9.26
N LEU A 167 8.68 6.54 8.22
CA LEU A 167 7.49 5.68 8.16
C LEU A 167 7.53 4.83 6.88
N PHE A 168 7.42 3.53 7.01
CA PHE A 168 7.15 2.61 5.90
C PHE A 168 5.64 2.60 5.67
N THR A 169 5.20 3.10 4.53
CA THR A 169 3.78 3.39 4.29
C THR A 169 3.03 2.28 3.56
N GLY A 170 3.72 1.19 3.20
CA GLY A 170 3.10 0.16 2.36
C GLY A 170 2.46 0.81 1.14
N ASP A 171 1.19 0.49 0.89
CA ASP A 171 0.39 1.06 -0.17
C ASP A 171 -0.60 2.13 0.28
N HIS A 172 -0.59 2.52 1.57
CA HIS A 172 -1.42 3.61 2.04
C HIS A 172 -1.02 4.96 1.44
N VAL A 173 0.29 5.21 1.33
CA VAL A 173 0.86 6.37 0.61
C VAL A 173 1.91 5.86 -0.36
N MET A 174 1.67 5.99 -1.66
CA MET A 174 2.61 5.62 -2.73
C MET A 174 3.43 6.82 -3.20
N GLY A 175 4.69 6.61 -3.57
CA GLY A 175 5.63 7.68 -3.96
C GLY A 175 5.52 8.15 -5.41
N TRP A 176 4.52 7.70 -6.17
CA TRP A 176 4.38 8.01 -7.59
C TRP A 176 2.95 8.34 -8.03
N SER A 177 1.94 7.87 -7.29
CA SER A 177 0.51 8.00 -7.63
C SER A 177 -0.33 8.03 -6.35
N THR A 178 -1.63 8.25 -6.51
CA THR A 178 -2.58 8.01 -5.43
C THR A 178 -2.87 6.51 -5.33
N THR A 179 -3.02 6.00 -4.10
CA THR A 179 -3.33 4.59 -3.89
C THR A 179 -4.68 4.17 -4.46
N VAL A 180 -4.86 2.89 -4.67
CA VAL A 180 -6.15 2.31 -5.03
C VAL A 180 -6.97 2.10 -3.75
N VAL A 181 -8.21 2.55 -3.76
CA VAL A 181 -9.21 2.25 -2.73
C VAL A 181 -10.37 1.56 -3.43
N ALA A 182 -10.44 0.23 -3.30
CA ALA A 182 -11.34 -0.60 -4.07
C ALA A 182 -12.22 -1.47 -3.16
N PRO A 183 -13.57 -1.21 -3.10
CA PRO A 183 -14.47 -2.15 -2.43
C PRO A 183 -14.43 -3.54 -3.09
N PRO A 184 -14.69 -4.65 -2.35
CA PRO A 184 -15.35 -4.65 -1.04
C PRO A 184 -14.44 -4.42 0.16
N ASP A 185 -13.12 -4.59 0.07
CA ASP A 185 -12.21 -4.44 1.21
C ASP A 185 -11.75 -2.99 1.40
N GLY A 186 -11.37 -2.31 0.31
CA GLY A 186 -10.98 -0.90 0.37
C GLY A 186 -12.14 0.00 0.77
N ASP A 187 -11.90 0.93 1.70
CA ASP A 187 -12.91 1.87 2.23
C ASP A 187 -12.41 3.31 2.20
N MET A 188 -13.21 4.21 1.60
CA MET A 188 -12.81 5.61 1.43
C MET A 188 -12.84 6.40 2.73
N ALA A 189 -13.79 6.13 3.61
CA ALA A 189 -13.87 6.80 4.92
C ALA A 189 -12.67 6.43 5.79
N ASP A 190 -12.33 5.14 5.85
CA ASP A 190 -11.17 4.65 6.58
C ASP A 190 -9.87 5.20 6.00
N TYR A 191 -9.75 5.24 4.66
CA TYR A 191 -8.60 5.82 3.98
C TYR A 191 -8.40 7.30 4.32
N MET A 192 -9.47 8.10 4.30
CA MET A 192 -9.44 9.52 4.65
C MET A 192 -9.10 9.74 6.12
N ALA A 193 -9.64 8.92 7.02
CA ALA A 193 -9.31 8.96 8.45
C ALA A 193 -7.85 8.59 8.70
N SER A 194 -7.34 7.57 8.01
CA SER A 194 -5.94 7.14 8.09
C SER A 194 -4.98 8.21 7.54
N LEU A 195 -5.30 8.87 6.43
CA LEU A 195 -4.54 10.04 5.97
C LEU A 195 -4.54 11.17 6.99
N GLN A 196 -5.69 11.44 7.64
CA GLN A 196 -5.76 12.46 8.69
C GLN A 196 -4.87 12.10 9.89
N LYS A 197 -4.88 10.83 10.32
CA LYS A 197 -3.97 10.31 11.37
C LYS A 197 -2.50 10.54 11.03
N LEU A 198 -2.11 10.40 9.75
CA LEU A 198 -0.74 10.66 9.32
C LEU A 198 -0.34 12.14 9.39
N LEU A 199 -1.28 13.09 9.35
CA LEU A 199 -0.98 14.52 9.53
C LEU A 199 -0.59 14.88 10.98
N ASP A 200 -0.99 14.08 11.96
CA ASP A 200 -0.66 14.27 13.37
C ASP A 200 0.74 13.70 13.71
N ARG A 201 1.45 13.18 12.72
CA ARG A 201 2.80 12.63 12.82
C ARG A 201 3.83 13.62 12.30
N ASP A 202 5.03 13.55 12.83
CA ASP A 202 6.18 14.39 12.49
C ASP A 202 7.33 13.65 11.79
N ASP A 203 7.00 12.51 11.16
CA ASP A 203 7.98 11.75 10.37
C ASP A 203 8.61 12.65 9.28
N ALA A 204 9.93 12.57 9.13
CA ALA A 204 10.69 13.35 8.15
C ALA A 204 10.67 12.76 6.75
N VAL A 205 10.49 11.42 6.65
CA VAL A 205 10.46 10.71 5.38
C VAL A 205 9.47 9.54 5.40
N TYR A 206 8.77 9.34 4.28
CA TYR A 206 8.02 8.11 4.03
C TYR A 206 8.76 7.23 3.03
N HIS A 207 8.80 5.94 3.32
CA HIS A 207 9.30 4.88 2.44
C HIS A 207 8.10 4.06 1.92
N PRO A 208 7.52 4.42 0.78
CA PRO A 208 6.43 3.67 0.17
C PRO A 208 6.95 2.38 -0.47
N THR A 209 6.11 1.35 -0.54
CA THR A 209 6.46 0.11 -1.24
C THR A 209 6.59 0.35 -2.74
N HIS A 210 5.79 1.27 -3.31
CA HIS A 210 5.85 1.64 -4.72
C HIS A 210 6.23 3.11 -4.92
N GLY A 211 7.27 3.33 -5.75
CA GLY A 211 7.77 4.65 -6.11
C GLY A 211 8.92 5.14 -5.22
N GLU A 212 9.15 6.45 -5.26
CA GLU A 212 10.27 7.09 -4.58
C GLU A 212 9.90 7.51 -3.14
N PRO A 213 10.88 7.69 -2.25
CA PRO A 213 10.66 8.23 -0.91
C PRO A 213 9.98 9.60 -0.96
N VAL A 214 9.07 9.84 -0.01
CA VAL A 214 8.39 11.13 0.16
C VAL A 214 9.11 11.92 1.26
N THR A 215 9.78 12.99 0.87
CA THR A 215 10.63 13.80 1.78
C THR A 215 9.91 15.00 2.39
N GLU A 216 8.67 15.27 2.00
CA GLU A 216 7.79 16.27 2.60
C GLU A 216 6.42 15.62 2.98
N PRO A 217 6.41 14.68 3.94
CA PRO A 217 5.26 13.83 4.22
C PRO A 217 3.95 14.59 4.45
N GLN A 218 3.94 15.58 5.35
CA GLN A 218 2.73 16.33 5.70
C GLN A 218 2.18 17.16 4.52
N ARG A 219 3.07 17.69 3.66
CA ARG A 219 2.65 18.37 2.43
C ARG A 219 2.03 17.39 1.46
N PHE A 220 2.65 16.23 1.32
CA PHE A 220 2.18 15.18 0.42
C PHE A 220 0.82 14.62 0.86
N VAL A 221 0.65 14.31 2.15
CA VAL A 221 -0.62 13.84 2.72
C VAL A 221 -1.74 14.87 2.56
N ARG A 222 -1.46 16.18 2.81
CA ARG A 222 -2.44 17.24 2.53
C ARG A 222 -2.86 17.27 1.06
N HIS A 223 -1.92 17.02 0.13
CA HIS A 223 -2.23 16.92 -1.30
C HIS A 223 -3.15 15.72 -1.59
N LEU A 224 -2.87 14.55 -1.02
CA LEU A 224 -3.72 13.37 -1.17
C LEU A 224 -5.14 13.60 -0.64
N LEU A 225 -5.29 14.19 0.55
CA LEU A 225 -6.58 14.57 1.12
C LEU A 225 -7.35 15.54 0.22
N ALA A 226 -6.68 16.58 -0.29
CA ALA A 226 -7.29 17.55 -1.19
C ALA A 226 -7.72 16.89 -2.51
N HIS A 227 -6.89 15.99 -3.07
CA HIS A 227 -7.23 15.23 -4.27
C HIS A 227 -8.48 14.36 -4.05
N ARG A 228 -8.58 13.63 -2.94
CA ARG A 228 -9.76 12.79 -2.64
C ARG A 228 -11.03 13.63 -2.48
N ARG A 229 -10.96 14.76 -1.76
CA ARG A 229 -12.10 15.70 -1.66
C ARG A 229 -12.50 16.28 -3.02
N GLN A 230 -11.53 16.58 -3.88
CA GLN A 230 -11.83 17.03 -5.24
C GLN A 230 -12.56 15.94 -6.05
N ARG A 231 -12.13 14.68 -5.94
CA ARG A 231 -12.82 13.54 -6.60
C ARG A 231 -14.23 13.34 -6.06
N GLU A 232 -14.43 13.43 -4.76
CA GLU A 232 -15.77 13.40 -4.14
C GLU A 232 -16.67 14.49 -4.71
N ASN A 233 -16.20 15.74 -4.77
CA ASN A 233 -16.96 16.85 -5.34
C ASN A 233 -17.29 16.65 -6.82
N GLN A 234 -16.38 16.00 -7.58
CA GLN A 234 -16.65 15.66 -8.99
C GLN A 234 -17.75 14.60 -9.10
N VAL A 235 -17.79 13.59 -8.22
CA VAL A 235 -18.86 12.59 -8.17
C VAL A 235 -20.21 13.25 -7.89
N ILE A 236 -20.30 14.10 -6.86
CA ILE A 236 -21.53 14.83 -6.50
C ILE A 236 -22.01 15.69 -7.68
N ARG A 237 -21.09 16.42 -8.33
CA ARG A 237 -21.40 17.25 -9.50
C ARG A 237 -21.92 16.40 -10.66
N ALA A 238 -21.26 15.28 -10.97
CA ALA A 238 -21.67 14.37 -12.04
C ALA A 238 -23.11 13.88 -11.85
N ILE A 239 -23.48 13.50 -10.62
CA ILE A 239 -24.86 13.11 -10.28
C ILE A 239 -25.82 14.29 -10.53
N GLY A 240 -25.48 15.50 -10.08
CA GLY A 240 -26.28 16.72 -10.29
C GLY A 240 -26.44 17.09 -11.76
N GLU A 241 -25.52 16.70 -12.63
CA GLU A 241 -25.58 16.86 -14.10
C GLU A 241 -26.31 15.70 -14.81
N GLY A 242 -26.87 14.74 -14.05
CA GLY A 242 -27.61 13.60 -14.57
C GLY A 242 -26.78 12.39 -14.98
N LEU A 243 -25.50 12.37 -14.66
CA LEU A 243 -24.62 11.20 -14.82
C LEU A 243 -24.80 10.28 -13.62
N THR A 244 -25.80 9.41 -13.66
CA THR A 244 -26.28 8.65 -12.49
C THR A 244 -25.69 7.24 -12.39
N THR A 245 -24.88 6.81 -13.34
CA THR A 245 -24.24 5.49 -13.33
C THR A 245 -22.73 5.61 -13.26
N ILE A 246 -22.06 4.64 -12.62
CA ILE A 246 -20.60 4.63 -12.49
C ILE A 246 -19.91 4.70 -13.87
N PRO A 247 -20.30 3.94 -14.90
CA PRO A 247 -19.68 4.06 -16.21
C PRO A 247 -19.78 5.46 -16.81
N ALA A 248 -20.94 6.16 -16.65
CA ALA A 248 -21.13 7.52 -17.14
C ALA A 248 -20.22 8.52 -16.39
N MET A 249 -20.16 8.41 -15.05
CA MET A 249 -19.27 9.23 -14.22
C MET A 249 -17.81 9.03 -14.61
N VAL A 250 -17.35 7.79 -14.78
CA VAL A 250 -15.96 7.47 -15.17
C VAL A 250 -15.66 8.03 -16.55
N ALA A 251 -16.55 7.90 -17.53
CA ALA A 251 -16.34 8.42 -18.87
C ALA A 251 -16.14 9.95 -18.88
N ALA A 252 -16.87 10.68 -18.01
CA ALA A 252 -16.75 12.13 -17.88
C ALA A 252 -15.52 12.55 -17.06
N MET A 253 -15.34 11.97 -15.86
CA MET A 253 -14.31 12.38 -14.91
C MET A 253 -12.89 11.96 -15.33
N TYR A 254 -12.78 10.87 -16.12
CA TYR A 254 -11.51 10.26 -16.52
C TYR A 254 -11.32 10.26 -18.04
N ALA A 255 -11.95 11.21 -18.76
CA ALA A 255 -11.90 11.30 -20.23
C ALA A 255 -10.49 11.36 -20.81
N GLN A 256 -9.51 11.92 -20.07
CA GLN A 256 -8.11 12.05 -20.46
C GLN A 256 -7.23 10.89 -20.00
N VAL A 257 -7.80 9.93 -19.24
CA VAL A 257 -7.07 8.76 -18.71
C VAL A 257 -7.22 7.60 -19.68
N ASP A 258 -6.14 6.80 -19.84
CA ASP A 258 -6.18 5.60 -20.67
C ASP A 258 -7.36 4.71 -20.27
N LYS A 259 -8.15 4.31 -21.27
CA LYS A 259 -9.36 3.49 -21.06
C LYS A 259 -9.09 2.17 -20.35
N ARG A 260 -7.85 1.64 -20.44
CA ARG A 260 -7.44 0.43 -19.70
C ARG A 260 -7.47 0.63 -18.19
N LEU A 261 -7.39 1.88 -17.70
CA LEU A 261 -7.47 2.23 -16.28
C LEU A 261 -8.90 2.58 -15.82
N HIS A 262 -9.88 2.65 -16.74
CA HIS A 262 -11.28 2.95 -16.38
C HIS A 262 -11.89 1.92 -15.41
N PRO A 263 -11.59 0.60 -15.47
CA PRO A 263 -12.06 -0.33 -14.45
C PRO A 263 -11.58 0.01 -13.03
N ALA A 264 -10.30 0.40 -12.86
CA ALA A 264 -9.76 0.84 -11.58
C ALA A 264 -10.39 2.18 -11.13
N ALA A 265 -10.58 3.13 -12.07
CA ALA A 265 -11.29 4.38 -11.80
C ALA A 265 -12.74 4.14 -11.34
N ALA A 266 -13.44 3.16 -11.92
CA ALA A 266 -14.80 2.79 -11.53
C ALA A 266 -14.86 2.29 -10.06
N ARG A 267 -13.87 1.53 -9.62
CA ARG A 267 -13.78 1.11 -8.21
C ARG A 267 -13.56 2.30 -7.28
N SER A 268 -12.68 3.24 -7.67
CA SER A 268 -12.47 4.47 -6.89
C SER A 268 -13.73 5.33 -6.81
N VAL A 269 -14.49 5.46 -7.91
CA VAL A 269 -15.79 6.15 -7.91
C VAL A 269 -16.78 5.42 -6.98
N LEU A 270 -16.84 4.08 -7.05
CA LEU A 270 -17.71 3.28 -6.17
C LEU A 270 -17.34 3.49 -4.69
N ALA A 271 -16.05 3.54 -4.35
CA ALA A 271 -15.61 3.79 -2.98
C ALA A 271 -16.10 5.16 -2.46
N HIS A 272 -16.01 6.20 -3.28
CA HIS A 272 -16.58 7.51 -2.94
C HIS A 272 -18.10 7.47 -2.79
N LEU A 273 -18.80 6.78 -3.68
CA LEU A 273 -20.27 6.67 -3.64
C LEU A 273 -20.76 5.95 -2.39
N ILE A 274 -20.09 4.86 -1.98
CA ILE A 274 -20.41 4.13 -0.75
C ILE A 274 -20.22 5.03 0.49
N ASP A 275 -19.14 5.80 0.55
CA ASP A 275 -18.91 6.73 1.65
C ASP A 275 -19.96 7.87 1.66
N LEU A 276 -20.26 8.45 0.51
CA LEU A 276 -21.30 9.48 0.36
C LEU A 276 -22.69 8.97 0.76
N GLU A 277 -23.04 7.72 0.41
CA GLU A 277 -24.29 7.08 0.80
C GLU A 277 -24.38 6.87 2.30
N ARG A 278 -23.32 6.37 2.95
CA ARG A 278 -23.24 6.24 4.42
C ARG A 278 -23.44 7.58 5.13
N ARG A 279 -23.00 8.68 4.53
CA ARG A 279 -23.18 10.04 5.04
C ARG A 279 -24.52 10.67 4.68
N GLY A 280 -25.38 9.96 3.93
CA GLY A 280 -26.71 10.44 3.52
C GLY A 280 -26.66 11.58 2.50
N LEU A 281 -25.60 11.71 1.72
CA LEU A 281 -25.44 12.74 0.69
C LEU A 281 -25.91 12.28 -0.70
N VAL A 282 -25.87 10.97 -0.92
CA VAL A 282 -26.40 10.32 -2.12
C VAL A 282 -27.23 9.10 -1.72
N ALA A 283 -28.11 8.67 -2.62
CA ALA A 283 -28.90 7.45 -2.47
C ALA A 283 -28.71 6.56 -3.70
N ARG A 284 -28.81 5.25 -3.49
CA ARG A 284 -28.71 4.24 -4.53
C ARG A 284 -30.05 3.54 -4.74
N ALA A 285 -30.46 3.39 -5.99
CA ALA A 285 -31.55 2.51 -6.39
C ALA A 285 -31.06 1.66 -7.57
N ASP A 286 -30.88 0.36 -7.35
CA ASP A 286 -30.22 -0.57 -8.28
C ASP A 286 -28.80 -0.07 -8.64
N ASP A 287 -28.55 0.22 -9.93
CA ASP A 287 -27.27 0.76 -10.42
C ASP A 287 -27.30 2.28 -10.66
N VAL A 288 -28.34 2.98 -10.17
CA VAL A 288 -28.56 4.41 -10.35
C VAL A 288 -28.33 5.15 -9.05
N TRP A 289 -27.55 6.22 -9.12
CA TRP A 289 -27.22 7.09 -7.99
C TRP A 289 -27.90 8.45 -8.15
N SER A 290 -28.41 9.00 -7.06
CA SER A 290 -29.06 10.31 -6.98
C SER A 290 -28.55 11.11 -5.80
N ILE A 291 -28.69 12.44 -5.84
CA ILE A 291 -28.52 13.27 -4.64
C ILE A 291 -29.64 12.91 -3.65
N ALA A 292 -29.31 12.74 -2.36
CA ALA A 292 -30.27 12.37 -1.32
C ALA A 292 -31.21 13.52 -0.92
#